data_facb4e7f3ab217b81f0605ccbf624271
#
_entry.id   facb4e7f3ab217b81f0605ccbf624271
#
_cell.length_a   1.000
_cell.length_b   1.000
_cell.length_c   1.000
_cell.angle_alpha   90.00
_cell.angle_beta   90.00
_cell.angle_gamma   90.00
#
_symmetry.space_group_name_H-M   'P 1'
#
loop_
_entity.id
_entity.type
_entity.pdbx_description
1 polymer ?
#
loop_
_entity_poly.entity_id
_entity_poly.type
_entity_poly.pdbx_seq_one_letter_code
_entity_poly.pdbx_strand_id
1 'polypeptide(L)' 'MTPQEREVIDGIFERLKPAATQPRDPDAERHIAELLRQQPYATYVLAQSVYVQEQALTNLARENEQLKGQLAEAERR' A
#
# COMPACT_ATOMS: atom_id res chain seq x y z
N MET A 1 -15.46 9.24 9.88
CA MET A 1 -14.99 8.49 8.67
C MET A 1 -16.01 8.63 7.56
N THR A 2 -15.55 8.96 6.35
CA THR A 2 -16.43 9.09 5.18
C THR A 2 -16.63 7.72 4.52
N PRO A 3 -17.68 7.54 3.68
CA PRO A 3 -17.85 6.32 2.89
C PRO A 3 -16.65 6.03 1.97
N GLN A 4 -16.02 7.07 1.44
CA GLN A 4 -14.84 6.94 0.59
C GLN A 4 -13.64 6.40 1.37
N GLU A 5 -13.46 6.89 2.58
CA GLU A 5 -12.41 6.36 3.47
C GLU A 5 -12.64 4.90 3.82
N ARG A 6 -13.89 4.53 4.05
CA ARG A 6 -14.25 3.13 4.30
C ARG A 6 -13.90 2.23 3.14
N GLU A 7 -14.21 2.66 1.92
CA GLU A 7 -13.89 1.90 0.70
C GLU A 7 -12.38 1.69 0.55
N VAL A 8 -11.59 2.73 0.84
CA VAL A 8 -10.13 2.62 0.78
C VAL A 8 -9.61 1.60 1.76
N ILE A 9 -10.09 1.64 3.00
CA ILE A 9 -9.70 0.69 4.05
C ILE A 9 -10.11 -0.74 3.67
N ASP A 10 -11.35 -0.92 3.23
CA ASP A 10 -11.86 -2.23 2.81
C ASP A 10 -11.02 -2.78 1.65
N GLY A 11 -10.63 -1.93 0.71
CA GLY A 11 -9.79 -2.31 -0.41
C GLY A 11 -8.42 -2.81 0.01
N ILE A 12 -7.80 -2.16 0.98
CA ILE A 12 -6.51 -2.59 1.54
C ILE A 12 -6.64 -4.01 2.09
N PHE A 13 -7.66 -4.25 2.92
CA PHE A 13 -7.86 -5.56 3.55
C PHE A 13 -8.25 -6.65 2.54
N GLU A 14 -9.01 -6.29 1.49
CA GLU A 14 -9.31 -7.23 0.42
C GLU A 14 -8.04 -7.72 -0.28
N ARG A 15 -7.09 -6.82 -0.52
CA ARG A 15 -5.82 -7.17 -1.16
C ARG A 15 -4.91 -8.03 -0.27
N LEU A 16 -5.15 -8.05 1.04
CA LEU A 16 -4.41 -8.91 1.96
C LEU A 16 -4.89 -10.36 1.97
N LYS A 17 -6.12 -10.62 1.53
CA LYS A 17 -6.70 -11.97 1.60
C LYS A 17 -5.85 -13.05 0.90
N PRO A 18 -5.33 -12.84 -0.31
CA PRO A 18 -4.50 -13.85 -0.96
C PRO A 18 -3.23 -14.20 -0.18
N ALA A 19 -2.72 -13.27 0.62
CA ALA A 19 -1.52 -13.51 1.42
C ALA A 19 -1.75 -14.48 2.57
N ALA A 20 -3.00 -14.73 2.96
CA ALA A 20 -3.33 -15.64 4.07
C ALA A 20 -2.88 -17.08 3.81
N THR A 21 -2.76 -17.48 2.54
CA THR A 21 -2.36 -18.83 2.14
C THR A 21 -0.87 -18.94 1.84
N GLN A 22 -0.13 -17.84 1.89
CA GLN A 22 1.30 -17.86 1.62
C GLN A 22 2.07 -18.29 2.88
N PRO A 23 3.22 -18.98 2.70
CA PRO A 23 4.05 -19.35 3.84
C PRO A 23 4.50 -18.11 4.61
N ARG A 24 4.52 -18.24 5.95
CA ARG A 24 4.97 -17.18 6.86
C ARG A 24 6.12 -17.70 7.69
N ASP A 25 7.09 -16.83 7.97
CA ASP A 25 8.16 -17.12 8.91
C ASP A 25 7.57 -17.09 10.33
N PRO A 26 7.54 -18.23 11.06
CA PRO A 26 6.94 -18.26 12.41
C PRO A 26 7.64 -17.34 13.40
N ASP A 27 8.95 -17.16 13.28
CA ASP A 27 9.70 -16.29 14.19
C ASP A 27 9.37 -14.82 13.94
N ALA A 28 9.27 -14.43 12.66
CA ALA A 28 8.88 -13.09 12.28
C ALA A 28 7.44 -12.80 12.75
N GLU A 29 6.54 -13.76 12.56
CA GLU A 29 5.15 -13.60 12.98
C GLU A 29 5.01 -13.40 14.49
N ARG A 30 5.76 -14.18 15.28
CA ARG A 30 5.77 -14.03 16.75
C ARG A 30 6.35 -12.69 17.16
N HIS A 31 7.42 -12.26 16.53
CA HIS A 31 8.04 -10.97 16.84
C HIS A 31 7.09 -9.81 16.55
N ILE A 32 6.41 -9.84 15.39
CA ILE A 32 5.41 -8.83 15.05
C ILE A 32 4.27 -8.82 16.07
N ALA A 33 3.77 -10.00 16.46
CA ALA A 33 2.71 -10.11 17.45
C ALA A 33 3.12 -9.49 18.80
N GLU A 34 4.37 -9.70 19.21
CA GLU A 34 4.92 -9.09 20.43
C GLU A 34 4.95 -7.57 20.34
N LEU A 35 5.42 -7.04 19.23
CA LEU A 35 5.46 -5.60 19.01
C LEU A 35 4.06 -4.99 18.96
N LEU A 36 3.07 -5.69 18.40
CA LEU A 36 1.69 -5.24 18.37
C LEU A 36 1.08 -5.16 19.77
N ARG A 37 1.48 -6.06 20.68
CA ARG A 37 1.01 -5.98 22.07
C ARG A 37 1.52 -4.72 22.76
N GLN A 38 2.74 -4.29 22.42
CA GLN A 38 3.32 -3.06 22.97
C GLN A 38 2.75 -1.81 22.32
N GLN A 39 2.31 -1.91 21.07
CA GLN A 39 1.77 -0.81 20.29
C GLN A 39 0.42 -1.20 19.68
N PRO A 40 -0.67 -1.17 20.46
CA PRO A 40 -1.99 -1.60 19.97
C PRO A 40 -2.51 -0.75 18.80
N TYR A 41 -2.02 0.48 18.66
CA TYR A 41 -2.39 1.40 17.58
C TYR A 41 -1.63 1.14 16.27
N ALA A 42 -0.68 0.21 16.26
CA ALA A 42 0.23 0.03 15.12
C ALA A 42 -0.52 -0.36 13.84
N THR A 43 -1.56 -1.16 13.94
CA THR A 43 -2.33 -1.58 12.76
C THR A 43 -2.96 -0.38 12.05
N TYR A 44 -3.50 0.57 12.81
CA TYR A 44 -4.04 1.80 12.23
C TYR A 44 -2.97 2.59 11.49
N VAL A 45 -1.82 2.77 12.13
CA VAL A 45 -0.69 3.51 11.52
C VAL A 45 -0.18 2.80 10.27
N LEU A 46 -0.09 1.47 10.30
CA LEU A 46 0.33 0.68 9.14
C LEU A 46 -0.65 0.83 7.98
N ALA A 47 -1.95 0.82 8.25
CA ALA A 47 -2.97 1.01 7.22
C ALA A 47 -2.86 2.40 6.59
N GLN A 48 -2.63 3.44 7.40
CA GLN A 48 -2.36 4.79 6.89
C GLN A 48 -1.12 4.83 6.01
N SER A 49 -0.05 4.17 6.44
CA SER A 49 1.21 4.12 5.70
C SER A 49 1.03 3.45 4.34
N VAL A 50 0.28 2.36 4.29
CA VAL A 50 -0.05 1.67 3.03
C VAL A 50 -0.80 2.60 2.09
N TYR A 51 -1.81 3.31 2.61
CA TYR A 51 -2.58 4.26 1.79
C TYR A 51 -1.68 5.35 1.19
N VAL A 52 -0.85 5.96 2.02
CA VAL A 52 0.06 7.02 1.57
C VAL A 52 1.04 6.49 0.52
N GLN A 53 1.60 5.30 0.74
CA GLN A 53 2.51 4.67 -0.20
C GLN A 53 1.83 4.35 -1.53
N GLU A 54 0.61 3.86 -1.50
CA GLU A 54 -0.16 3.59 -2.72
C GLU A 54 -0.44 4.86 -3.51
N GLN A 55 -0.76 5.96 -2.83
CA GLN A 55 -0.96 7.25 -3.48
C GLN A 55 0.34 7.74 -4.14
N ALA A 56 1.45 7.60 -3.46
CA ALA A 56 2.75 8.00 -3.99
C ALA A 56 3.11 7.18 -5.24
N LEU A 57 2.86 5.87 -5.21
CA LEU A 57 3.11 4.99 -6.36
C LEU A 57 2.22 5.35 -7.54
N THR A 58 0.95 5.66 -7.31
CA THR A 58 0.02 6.09 -8.35
C THR A 58 0.49 7.39 -9.00
N ASN A 59 0.90 8.36 -8.19
CA ASN A 59 1.40 9.65 -8.69
C ASN A 59 2.68 9.47 -9.51
N LEU A 60 3.58 8.62 -9.04
CA LEU A 60 4.82 8.32 -9.74
C LEU A 60 4.56 7.65 -11.10
N ALA A 61 3.61 6.73 -11.14
CA ALA A 61 3.21 6.08 -12.38
C ALA A 61 2.65 7.09 -13.40
N ARG A 62 1.84 8.06 -12.93
CA ARG A 62 1.32 9.13 -13.79
C ARG A 62 2.44 10.00 -14.36
N GLU A 63 3.38 10.40 -13.51
CA GLU A 63 4.52 11.18 -13.95
C GLU A 63 5.34 10.42 -14.99
N ASN A 64 5.54 9.14 -14.77
CA ASN A 64 6.28 8.29 -15.69
C ASN A 64 5.59 8.22 -17.06
N GLU A 65 4.28 8.06 -17.09
CA GLU A 65 3.50 8.06 -18.33
C GLU A 65 3.58 9.41 -19.05
N GLN A 66 3.51 10.51 -18.32
CA GLN A 66 3.65 11.85 -18.89
C GLN A 66 5.03 12.04 -19.51
N LEU A 67 6.09 11.63 -18.83
CA LEU A 67 7.46 11.74 -19.32
C LEU A 67 7.67 10.89 -20.56
N LYS A 68 7.12 9.68 -20.60
CA LYS A 68 7.16 8.81 -21.78
C LYS A 68 6.46 9.47 -22.97
N GLY A 69 5.31 10.09 -22.74
CA GLY A 69 4.56 10.79 -23.76
C GLY A 69 5.35 11.99 -24.32
N GLN A 70 5.99 12.77 -23.44
CA GLN A 70 6.81 13.90 -23.83
C GLN A 70 8.04 13.45 -24.61
N LEU A 71 8.67 12.37 -24.20
CA LEU A 71 9.82 11.80 -24.91
C LEU A 71 9.43 11.33 -26.30
N ALA A 72 8.32 10.60 -26.42
CA ALA A 72 7.81 10.13 -27.71
C ALA A 72 7.50 11.30 -28.66
N GLU A 73 6.91 12.37 -28.12
CA GLU A 73 6.63 13.57 -28.90
C GLU A 73 7.91 14.25 -29.38
N ALA A 74 8.92 14.36 -28.50
CA ALA A 74 10.20 14.93 -28.86
C ALA A 74 10.92 14.13 -29.94
N GLU A 75 10.82 12.81 -29.91
CA GLU A 75 11.44 11.92 -30.91
C GLU A 75 10.78 12.01 -32.28
N ARG A 76 9.53 12.47 -32.37
CA ARG A 76 8.80 12.65 -33.63
C ARG A 76 9.15 13.96 -34.36
N ARG A 77 9.80 14.89 -33.71
CA ARG A 77 10.12 16.22 -34.27
C ARG A 77 11.39 16.22 -35.07
#